data_95d9844e72e76a782ad943c661fe9b70
#
_entry.id   95d9844e72e76a782ad943c661fe9b70
#
_cell.length_a   1.000
_cell.length_b   1.000
_cell.length_c   1.000
_cell.angle_alpha   90.00
_cell.angle_beta   90.00
_cell.angle_gamma   90.00
#
_symmetry.space_group_name_H-M   'P 1'
#
loop_
_entity.id
_entity.type
_entity.pdbx_description
1 polymer ?
#
loop_
_entity_poly.entity_id
_entity_poly.type
_entity_poly.pdbx_seq_one_letter_code
_entity_poly.pdbx_strand_id
1 'polypeptide(L)'
;MPDETSSEITHRLTDSVATACRVMAAVGLVENILGHISARISAGELVVRCRGPREAGLAFTVAADVRPARLTTPGGADLDGSGWTTPNELPIHTEIMRRRPAVTAVVHAHPPALVTFSLLDAPLLPIYGAYDMPGARLAADGIPVWERAVLINNDELAGAMADALGDRPVVLLRGHGLVSVAEGDPETALRRAVLQAVAVDTLARTTLTIRQAGGVPRALSDEDLAALPDLGGRFNVDTMWRYLLTRLPATA
;
A
#
# COMPACT_ATOMS: atom_id res chain seq x y z
N MET A 1 31.84 -2.86 -1.18
CA MET A 1 30.94 -1.90 -1.84
C MET A 1 31.13 -0.60 -1.10
N PRO A 2 31.37 0.56 -1.77
CA PRO A 2 31.38 1.83 -1.05
C PRO A 2 30.02 2.02 -0.37
N ASP A 3 30.03 2.51 0.87
CA ASP A 3 28.81 2.84 1.58
C ASP A 3 28.05 3.94 0.82
N GLU A 4 26.80 3.64 0.43
CA GLU A 4 25.91 4.59 -0.22
C GLU A 4 25.61 5.76 0.73
N THR A 5 25.71 6.98 0.25
CA THR A 5 25.43 8.17 1.08
C THR A 5 23.93 8.30 1.35
N SER A 6 23.56 8.95 2.46
CA SER A 6 22.14 9.23 2.80
C SER A 6 21.42 10.01 1.68
N SER A 7 22.15 10.85 0.94
CA SER A 7 21.61 11.61 -0.19
C SER A 7 21.27 10.70 -1.39
N GLU A 8 22.12 9.74 -1.72
CA GLU A 8 21.91 8.78 -2.79
C GLU A 8 20.72 7.87 -2.48
N ILE A 9 20.63 7.36 -1.23
CA ILE A 9 19.49 6.57 -0.76
C ILE A 9 18.21 7.38 -0.90
N THR A 10 18.18 8.62 -0.44
CA THR A 10 17.01 9.48 -0.53
C THR A 10 16.58 9.70 -1.98
N HIS A 11 17.51 10.02 -2.88
CA HIS A 11 17.21 10.23 -4.30
C HIS A 11 16.61 8.98 -4.94
N ARG A 12 17.22 7.82 -4.73
CA ARG A 12 16.76 6.54 -5.27
C ARG A 12 15.35 6.16 -4.75
N LEU A 13 15.08 6.42 -3.47
CA LEU A 13 13.77 6.15 -2.88
C LEU A 13 12.69 7.14 -3.35
N THR A 14 13.03 8.41 -3.61
CA THR A 14 12.06 9.37 -4.19
C THR A 14 11.62 8.94 -5.58
N ASP A 15 12.52 8.47 -6.44
CA ASP A 15 12.18 7.94 -7.77
C ASP A 15 11.33 6.66 -7.67
N SER A 16 11.68 5.77 -6.75
CA SER A 16 10.95 4.52 -6.54
C SER A 16 9.53 4.77 -6.03
N VAL A 17 9.33 5.68 -5.07
CA VAL A 17 8.01 6.08 -4.56
C VAL A 17 7.19 6.77 -5.66
N ALA A 18 7.78 7.69 -6.43
CA ALA A 18 7.09 8.34 -7.54
C ALA A 18 6.62 7.33 -8.60
N THR A 19 7.47 6.36 -8.94
CA THR A 19 7.12 5.27 -9.86
C THR A 19 5.99 4.42 -9.29
N ALA A 20 6.04 4.07 -8.01
CA ALA A 20 5.00 3.29 -7.34
C ALA A 20 3.64 4.03 -7.32
N CYS A 21 3.64 5.35 -7.12
CA CYS A 21 2.43 6.18 -7.22
C CYS A 21 1.79 6.06 -8.62
N ARG A 22 2.57 6.19 -9.68
CA ARG A 22 2.07 6.05 -11.06
C ARG A 22 1.55 4.64 -11.33
N VAL A 23 2.24 3.60 -10.84
CA VAL A 23 1.78 2.20 -10.96
C VAL A 23 0.43 2.04 -10.27
N MET A 24 0.27 2.52 -9.02
CA MET A 24 -1.00 2.43 -8.30
C MET A 24 -2.16 3.04 -9.10
N ALA A 25 -1.95 4.21 -9.69
CA ALA A 25 -2.96 4.85 -10.54
C ALA A 25 -3.24 4.02 -11.81
N ALA A 26 -2.20 3.52 -12.47
CA ALA A 26 -2.34 2.74 -13.72
C ALA A 26 -3.06 1.40 -13.53
N VAL A 27 -3.01 0.82 -12.32
CA VAL A 27 -3.70 -0.45 -11.99
C VAL A 27 -5.04 -0.26 -11.27
N GLY A 28 -5.48 0.99 -11.06
CA GLY A 28 -6.79 1.32 -10.47
C GLY A 28 -6.85 1.17 -8.95
N LEU A 29 -5.71 1.20 -8.25
CA LEU A 29 -5.69 1.21 -6.78
C LEU A 29 -6.10 2.55 -6.19
N VAL A 30 -6.05 3.61 -6.98
CA VAL A 30 -6.43 4.95 -6.56
C VAL A 30 -7.17 5.66 -7.69
N GLU A 31 -8.11 6.50 -7.29
CA GLU A 31 -8.81 7.44 -8.16
C GLU A 31 -8.54 8.87 -7.70
N ASN A 32 -8.62 9.81 -8.60
CA ASN A 32 -8.45 11.23 -8.31
C ASN A 32 -7.04 11.54 -7.74
N ILE A 33 -7.00 12.38 -6.72
CA ILE A 33 -5.78 12.82 -6.02
C ILE A 33 -5.46 12.01 -4.77
N LEU A 34 -6.27 10.98 -4.47
CA LEU A 34 -6.22 10.24 -3.22
C LEU A 34 -5.11 9.20 -3.22
N GLY A 35 -4.75 8.74 -2.01
CA GLY A 35 -3.70 7.76 -1.79
C GLY A 35 -2.31 8.37 -1.64
N HIS A 36 -1.46 7.68 -0.92
CA HIS A 36 -0.06 8.08 -0.68
C HIS A 36 0.80 6.89 -0.29
N ILE A 37 2.09 7.02 -0.56
CA ILE A 37 3.10 5.99 -0.30
C ILE A 37 4.28 6.62 0.42
N SER A 38 4.91 5.85 1.27
CA SER A 38 6.19 6.20 1.89
C SER A 38 7.17 5.04 1.88
N ALA A 39 8.45 5.39 1.92
CA ALA A 39 9.56 4.46 2.14
C ALA A 39 10.50 5.02 3.21
N ARG A 40 11.00 4.15 4.10
CA ARG A 40 11.91 4.51 5.19
C ARG A 40 13.30 4.80 4.65
N ILE A 41 13.88 5.93 5.04
CA ILE A 41 15.28 6.27 4.77
C ILE A 41 16.18 5.79 5.92
N SER A 42 15.76 6.04 7.15
CA SER A 42 16.50 5.74 8.37
C SER A 42 15.55 5.39 9.53
N ALA A 43 16.09 5.17 10.71
CA ALA A 43 15.28 4.91 11.91
C ALA A 43 14.29 6.05 12.24
N GLY A 44 14.59 7.29 11.88
CA GLY A 44 13.77 8.48 12.20
C GLY A 44 13.17 9.18 10.99
N GLU A 45 13.44 8.71 9.77
CA GLU A 45 13.09 9.45 8.55
C GLU A 45 12.51 8.54 7.47
N LEU A 46 11.64 9.13 6.66
CA LEU A 46 10.99 8.50 5.50
C LEU A 46 10.95 9.49 4.33
N VAL A 47 10.82 9.00 3.11
CA VAL A 47 10.28 9.78 1.99
C VAL A 47 8.80 9.47 1.86
N VAL A 48 8.02 10.48 1.52
CA VAL A 48 6.57 10.34 1.31
C VAL A 48 6.11 11.20 0.15
N ARG A 49 5.13 10.70 -0.61
CA ARG A 49 4.46 11.51 -1.63
C ARG A 49 3.71 12.64 -0.94
N CYS A 50 4.09 13.87 -1.24
CA CYS A 50 3.52 15.10 -0.72
C CYS A 50 2.53 15.72 -1.70
N ARG A 51 1.73 16.65 -1.21
CA ARG A 51 0.84 17.49 -2.02
C ARG A 51 1.52 18.82 -2.30
N GLY A 52 1.66 19.16 -3.57
CA GLY A 52 2.27 20.42 -3.99
C GLY A 52 1.24 21.43 -4.52
N PRO A 53 1.69 22.64 -4.83
CA PRO A 53 0.82 23.71 -5.34
C PRO A 53 0.09 23.37 -6.64
N ARG A 54 0.59 22.38 -7.38
CA ARG A 54 0.04 21.91 -8.67
C ARG A 54 -0.32 20.44 -8.61
N GLU A 55 -1.06 20.05 -7.58
CA GLU A 55 -1.55 18.67 -7.38
C GLU A 55 -2.33 18.19 -8.61
N ALA A 56 -1.89 17.08 -9.19
CA ALA A 56 -2.52 16.47 -10.36
C ALA A 56 -2.85 14.98 -10.18
N GLY A 57 -2.66 14.46 -8.96
CA GLY A 57 -2.92 13.06 -8.62
C GLY A 57 -1.74 12.11 -8.87
N LEU A 58 -1.91 10.87 -8.41
CA LEU A 58 -0.83 9.88 -8.38
C LEU A 58 -0.32 9.50 -9.77
N ALA A 59 -1.16 9.54 -10.78
CA ALA A 59 -0.77 9.24 -12.17
C ALA A 59 0.34 10.15 -12.71
N PHE A 60 0.46 11.36 -12.16
CA PHE A 60 1.40 12.39 -12.61
C PHE A 60 2.53 12.64 -11.62
N THR A 61 2.66 11.80 -10.59
CA THR A 61 3.70 11.97 -9.57
C THR A 61 5.10 11.86 -10.17
N VAL A 62 5.95 12.85 -9.89
CA VAL A 62 7.37 12.87 -10.21
C VAL A 62 8.21 12.84 -8.93
N ALA A 63 9.52 12.60 -9.05
CA ALA A 63 10.41 12.54 -7.88
C ALA A 63 10.33 13.79 -7.00
N ALA A 64 10.16 14.98 -7.59
CA ALA A 64 10.02 16.25 -6.86
C ALA A 64 8.76 16.33 -5.98
N ASP A 65 7.75 15.49 -6.20
CA ASP A 65 6.55 15.41 -5.37
C ASP A 65 6.77 14.51 -4.13
N VAL A 66 7.87 13.79 -4.10
CA VAL A 66 8.24 12.89 -3.00
C VAL A 66 9.33 13.57 -2.16
N ARG A 67 9.04 13.79 -0.89
CA ARG A 67 9.92 14.58 -0.02
C ARG A 67 10.26 13.86 1.26
N PRO A 68 11.44 14.13 1.84
CA PRO A 68 11.79 13.60 3.14
C PRO A 68 10.93 14.24 4.24
N ALA A 69 10.55 13.42 5.21
CA ALA A 69 9.87 13.83 6.43
C ALA A 69 10.38 13.00 7.60
N ARG A 70 10.19 13.49 8.83
CA ARG A 70 10.52 12.76 10.05
C ARG A 70 9.32 11.96 10.54
N LEU A 71 9.57 10.90 11.30
CA LEU A 71 8.49 10.14 11.95
C LEU A 71 7.70 10.98 12.99
N THR A 72 8.19 12.16 13.33
CA THR A 72 7.52 13.14 14.22
C THR A 72 6.81 14.26 13.45
N THR A 73 6.87 14.28 12.12
CA THR A 73 6.20 15.30 11.30
C THR A 73 4.69 15.08 11.35
N PRO A 74 3.88 16.09 11.64
CA PRO A 74 2.42 15.95 11.64
C PRO A 74 1.86 15.84 10.21
N GLY A 75 0.64 15.30 10.10
CA GLY A 75 -0.12 15.33 8.86
C GLY A 75 -0.47 16.76 8.43
N GLY A 76 -0.46 17.02 7.12
CA GLY A 76 -0.75 18.34 6.56
C GLY A 76 0.31 19.42 6.80
N ALA A 77 1.47 19.06 7.34
CA ALA A 77 2.55 20.01 7.61
C ALA A 77 3.17 20.53 6.31
N ASP A 78 3.33 21.85 6.20
CA ASP A 78 4.20 22.47 5.20
C ASP A 78 5.67 22.22 5.61
N LEU A 79 6.43 21.60 4.70
CA LEU A 79 7.77 21.11 5.03
C LEU A 79 8.84 22.20 5.04
N ASP A 80 8.70 23.20 4.19
CA ASP A 80 9.71 24.21 3.95
C ASP A 80 9.17 25.60 3.59
N GLY A 81 7.88 25.84 3.78
CA GLY A 81 7.21 27.10 3.42
C GLY A 81 6.99 27.27 1.91
N SER A 82 7.25 26.24 1.11
CA SER A 82 7.09 26.30 -0.36
C SER A 82 5.71 25.91 -0.85
N GLY A 83 4.78 25.59 0.08
CA GLY A 83 3.44 25.08 -0.23
C GLY A 83 3.39 23.57 -0.51
N TRP A 84 4.48 22.83 -0.23
CA TRP A 84 4.48 21.38 -0.23
C TRP A 84 4.07 20.86 1.13
N THR A 85 2.97 20.14 1.19
CA THR A 85 2.44 19.58 2.45
C THR A 85 2.50 18.07 2.46
N THR A 86 2.77 17.52 3.64
CA THR A 86 2.62 16.08 3.87
C THR A 86 1.14 15.69 3.72
N PRO A 87 0.83 14.40 3.41
CA PRO A 87 -0.55 13.92 3.48
C PRO A 87 -1.16 14.22 4.85
N ASN A 88 -2.44 14.59 4.91
CA ASN A 88 -3.15 14.73 6.19
C ASN A 88 -3.09 13.46 7.03
N GLU A 89 -3.03 12.31 6.36
CA GLU A 89 -2.96 10.98 6.95
C GLU A 89 -1.52 10.45 7.06
N LEU A 90 -0.51 11.33 7.11
CA LEU A 90 0.86 10.94 7.43
C LEU A 90 0.95 10.12 8.74
N PRO A 91 0.11 10.34 9.77
CA PRO A 91 0.09 9.51 10.98
C PRO A 91 -0.06 8.01 10.71
N ILE A 92 -0.74 7.57 9.64
CA ILE A 92 -0.77 6.16 9.22
C ILE A 92 0.65 5.60 9.06
N HIS A 93 1.50 6.32 8.34
CA HIS A 93 2.86 5.89 8.01
C HIS A 93 3.78 5.95 9.22
N THR A 94 3.75 7.08 9.91
CA THR A 94 4.67 7.32 11.03
C THR A 94 4.38 6.42 12.21
N GLU A 95 3.11 6.16 12.52
CA GLU A 95 2.72 5.30 13.64
C GLU A 95 3.09 3.84 13.37
N ILE A 96 2.80 3.32 12.18
CA ILE A 96 3.20 1.97 11.79
C ILE A 96 4.72 1.82 11.86
N MET A 97 5.46 2.77 11.29
CA MET A 97 6.93 2.71 11.28
C MET A 97 7.52 2.87 12.69
N ARG A 98 6.89 3.61 13.61
CA ARG A 98 7.33 3.69 15.00
C ARG A 98 7.12 2.38 15.75
N ARG A 99 5.96 1.74 15.59
CA ARG A 99 5.60 0.48 16.27
C ARG A 99 6.30 -0.74 15.69
N ARG A 100 6.53 -0.73 14.37
CA ARG A 100 7.17 -1.82 13.63
C ARG A 100 8.43 -1.31 12.91
N PRO A 101 9.58 -1.23 13.60
CA PRO A 101 10.82 -0.70 13.01
C PRO A 101 11.31 -1.47 11.77
N ALA A 102 10.93 -2.74 11.62
CA ALA A 102 11.25 -3.54 10.43
C ALA A 102 10.45 -3.14 9.19
N VAL A 103 9.31 -2.44 9.35
CA VAL A 103 8.52 -1.93 8.23
C VAL A 103 9.27 -0.78 7.56
N THR A 104 9.53 -0.95 6.28
CA THR A 104 10.27 0.02 5.46
C THR A 104 9.44 0.64 4.34
N ALA A 105 8.25 0.09 4.06
CA ALA A 105 7.32 0.68 3.11
C ALA A 105 5.88 0.63 3.62
N VAL A 106 5.12 1.71 3.38
CA VAL A 106 3.69 1.81 3.70
C VAL A 106 2.96 2.40 2.49
N VAL A 107 1.91 1.71 2.07
CA VAL A 107 0.99 2.10 1.00
C VAL A 107 -0.39 2.32 1.59
N HIS A 108 -0.98 3.47 1.33
CA HIS A 108 -2.39 3.74 1.59
C HIS A 108 -3.10 4.00 0.27
N ALA A 109 -4.18 3.27 0.01
CA ALA A 109 -4.89 3.27 -1.26
C ALA A 109 -6.40 3.15 -1.07
N HIS A 110 -7.17 3.64 -2.08
CA HIS A 110 -8.63 3.65 -2.07
C HIS A 110 -9.19 2.93 -3.31
N PRO A 111 -8.93 1.62 -3.51
CA PRO A 111 -9.47 0.90 -4.65
C PRO A 111 -11.01 0.84 -4.56
N PRO A 112 -11.78 1.27 -5.58
CA PRO A 112 -13.24 1.37 -5.47
C PRO A 112 -13.95 0.07 -5.13
N ALA A 113 -13.49 -1.03 -5.70
CA ALA A 113 -14.07 -2.34 -5.40
C ALA A 113 -13.80 -2.76 -3.95
N LEU A 114 -12.59 -2.53 -3.45
CA LEU A 114 -12.26 -2.83 -2.07
C LEU A 114 -13.02 -1.94 -1.08
N VAL A 115 -13.15 -0.64 -1.36
CA VAL A 115 -13.97 0.26 -0.54
C VAL A 115 -15.40 -0.27 -0.47
N THR A 116 -15.99 -0.65 -1.62
CA THR A 116 -17.34 -1.25 -1.66
C THR A 116 -17.40 -2.55 -0.87
N PHE A 117 -16.41 -3.43 -1.02
CA PHE A 117 -16.34 -4.69 -0.27
C PHE A 117 -16.26 -4.46 1.24
N SER A 118 -15.48 -3.48 1.68
CA SER A 118 -15.28 -3.17 3.11
C SER A 118 -16.55 -2.72 3.84
N LEU A 119 -17.62 -2.40 3.09
CA LEU A 119 -18.95 -2.08 3.62
C LEU A 119 -19.81 -3.34 3.83
N LEU A 120 -19.34 -4.51 3.39
CA LEU A 120 -20.00 -5.76 3.65
C LEU A 120 -19.58 -6.29 5.03
N ASP A 121 -20.52 -6.90 5.74
CA ASP A 121 -20.22 -7.67 6.95
C ASP A 121 -19.80 -9.09 6.55
N ALA A 122 -18.58 -9.20 5.97
CA ALA A 122 -18.05 -10.46 5.48
C ALA A 122 -16.51 -10.43 5.42
N PRO A 123 -15.82 -11.54 5.75
CA PRO A 123 -14.39 -11.65 5.58
C PRO A 123 -14.01 -11.75 4.09
N LEU A 124 -12.83 -11.27 3.74
CA LEU A 124 -12.24 -11.52 2.44
C LEU A 124 -11.60 -12.92 2.45
N LEU A 125 -12.14 -13.83 1.64
CA LEU A 125 -11.75 -15.25 1.64
C LEU A 125 -10.64 -15.55 0.63
N PRO A 126 -9.81 -16.57 0.85
CA PRO A 126 -8.83 -17.08 -0.12
C PRO A 126 -9.56 -17.87 -1.23
N ILE A 127 -10.11 -17.16 -2.21
CA ILE A 127 -10.92 -17.76 -3.29
C ILE A 127 -10.10 -18.17 -4.51
N TYR A 128 -8.86 -17.69 -4.63
CA TYR A 128 -7.95 -18.05 -5.72
C TYR A 128 -6.92 -19.10 -5.26
N GLY A 129 -6.65 -20.07 -6.12
CA GLY A 129 -5.53 -21.01 -5.96
C GLY A 129 -4.31 -20.55 -6.77
N ALA A 130 -3.88 -21.36 -7.71
CA ALA A 130 -2.72 -21.10 -8.58
C ALA A 130 -2.82 -19.83 -9.44
N TYR A 131 -4.00 -19.22 -9.55
CA TYR A 131 -4.21 -17.96 -10.27
C TYR A 131 -3.58 -16.76 -9.54
N ASP A 132 -3.69 -16.70 -8.21
CA ASP A 132 -3.08 -15.66 -7.36
C ASP A 132 -2.67 -16.23 -6.00
N MET A 133 -1.55 -16.93 -5.97
CA MET A 133 -1.05 -17.58 -4.75
C MET A 133 -0.69 -16.58 -3.63
N PRO A 134 -0.05 -15.42 -3.91
CA PRO A 134 0.17 -14.42 -2.86
C PRO A 134 -1.13 -13.90 -2.25
N GLY A 135 -2.15 -13.60 -3.06
CA GLY A 135 -3.47 -13.16 -2.59
C GLY A 135 -4.18 -14.24 -1.77
N ALA A 136 -4.10 -15.51 -2.20
CA ALA A 136 -4.64 -16.62 -1.43
C ALA A 136 -4.04 -16.71 -0.02
N ARG A 137 -2.72 -16.59 0.11
CA ARG A 137 -2.01 -16.63 1.40
C ARG A 137 -2.37 -15.45 2.29
N LEU A 138 -2.42 -14.23 1.72
CA LEU A 138 -2.84 -13.05 2.47
C LEU A 138 -4.23 -13.23 3.07
N ALA A 139 -5.18 -13.79 2.30
CA ALA A 139 -6.55 -14.00 2.74
C ALA A 139 -6.70 -15.21 3.66
N ALA A 140 -5.91 -16.28 3.48
CA ALA A 140 -5.93 -17.47 4.32
C ALA A 140 -5.61 -17.15 5.78
N ASP A 141 -4.64 -16.28 5.98
CA ASP A 141 -4.28 -15.79 7.29
C ASP A 141 -5.31 -14.80 7.89
N GLY A 142 -6.29 -14.40 7.12
CA GLY A 142 -7.28 -13.38 7.46
C GLY A 142 -6.74 -11.95 7.28
N ILE A 143 -7.53 -11.09 6.66
CA ILE A 143 -7.22 -9.68 6.52
C ILE A 143 -8.09 -8.90 7.51
N PRO A 144 -7.49 -8.22 8.51
CA PRO A 144 -8.25 -7.47 9.51
C PRO A 144 -8.97 -6.28 8.88
N VAL A 145 -10.05 -5.87 9.52
CA VAL A 145 -10.81 -4.65 9.19
C VAL A 145 -10.76 -3.70 10.37
N TRP A 146 -10.38 -2.45 10.12
CA TRP A 146 -10.56 -1.37 11.06
C TRP A 146 -11.92 -0.71 10.83
N GLU A 147 -12.80 -0.79 11.82
CA GLU A 147 -14.24 -0.54 11.68
C GLU A 147 -14.65 0.94 11.64
N ARG A 148 -13.70 1.86 11.61
CA ARG A 148 -14.01 3.29 11.56
C ARG A 148 -13.83 3.88 10.17
N ALA A 149 -14.86 4.57 9.68
CA ALA A 149 -14.86 5.28 8.39
C ALA A 149 -14.53 6.78 8.60
N VAL A 150 -13.30 7.06 9.06
CA VAL A 150 -12.86 8.44 9.36
C VAL A 150 -11.49 8.70 8.74
N LEU A 151 -11.13 9.97 8.57
CA LEU A 151 -9.79 10.40 8.17
C LEU A 151 -8.82 10.17 9.33
N ILE A 152 -7.71 9.45 9.09
CA ILE A 152 -6.71 9.09 10.10
C ILE A 152 -5.64 10.19 10.17
N ASN A 153 -5.98 11.34 10.74
CA ASN A 153 -5.16 12.54 10.71
C ASN A 153 -4.46 12.88 12.04
N ASN A 154 -4.46 11.96 12.98
CA ASN A 154 -3.78 12.11 14.27
C ASN A 154 -3.27 10.79 14.81
N ASP A 155 -2.39 10.84 15.82
CA ASP A 155 -1.71 9.69 16.40
C ASP A 155 -2.67 8.71 17.12
N GLU A 156 -3.76 9.21 17.72
CA GLU A 156 -4.75 8.35 18.39
C GLU A 156 -5.45 7.42 17.38
N LEU A 157 -5.96 7.98 16.29
CA LEU A 157 -6.61 7.22 15.22
C LEU A 157 -5.63 6.28 14.52
N ALA A 158 -4.42 6.76 14.26
CA ALA A 158 -3.36 5.95 13.65
C ALA A 158 -2.93 4.80 14.57
N GLY A 159 -2.87 5.04 15.88
CA GLY A 159 -2.61 4.01 16.89
C GLY A 159 -3.68 2.92 16.89
N ALA A 160 -4.95 3.30 16.92
CA ALA A 160 -6.06 2.35 16.89
C ALA A 160 -6.10 1.55 15.57
N MET A 161 -5.78 2.17 14.45
CA MET A 161 -5.65 1.49 13.16
C MET A 161 -4.45 0.53 13.16
N ALA A 162 -3.31 0.93 13.72
CA ALA A 162 -2.13 0.09 13.83
C ALA A 162 -2.36 -1.12 14.78
N ASP A 163 -3.17 -0.95 15.82
CA ASP A 163 -3.62 -2.06 16.68
C ASP A 163 -4.46 -3.08 15.88
N ALA A 164 -5.37 -2.60 15.01
CA ALA A 164 -6.15 -3.46 14.13
C ALA A 164 -5.28 -4.17 13.06
N LEU A 165 -4.26 -3.48 12.52
CA LEU A 165 -3.29 -4.08 11.61
C LEU A 165 -2.50 -5.21 12.30
N GLY A 166 -2.07 -5.01 13.56
CA GLY A 166 -1.21 -5.95 14.29
C GLY A 166 0.07 -6.28 13.51
N ASP A 167 0.38 -7.56 13.41
CA ASP A 167 1.54 -8.07 12.64
C ASP A 167 1.20 -8.36 11.18
N ARG A 168 -0.04 -8.11 10.77
CA ARG A 168 -0.50 -8.41 9.41
C ARG A 168 0.12 -7.46 8.39
N PRO A 169 0.27 -7.89 7.13
CA PRO A 169 0.80 -7.04 6.06
C PRO A 169 -0.24 -6.08 5.47
N VAL A 170 -1.54 -6.32 5.69
CA VAL A 170 -2.63 -5.49 5.16
C VAL A 170 -3.75 -5.36 6.19
N VAL A 171 -4.36 -4.19 6.27
CA VAL A 171 -5.62 -3.92 6.97
C VAL A 171 -6.59 -3.19 6.03
N LEU A 172 -7.86 -3.58 6.05
CA LEU A 172 -8.92 -2.85 5.39
C LEU A 172 -9.42 -1.73 6.31
N LEU A 173 -9.71 -0.58 5.73
CA LEU A 173 -10.33 0.54 6.42
C LEU A 173 -11.78 0.63 5.94
N ARG A 174 -12.75 0.34 6.82
CA ARG A 174 -14.16 0.30 6.48
C ARG A 174 -14.64 1.59 5.82
N GLY A 175 -15.20 1.50 4.60
CA GLY A 175 -15.69 2.64 3.83
C GLY A 175 -14.64 3.67 3.44
N HIS A 176 -13.33 3.31 3.48
CA HIS A 176 -12.23 4.22 3.24
C HIS A 176 -11.22 3.64 2.24
N GLY A 177 -10.65 2.48 2.50
CA GLY A 177 -9.63 1.88 1.65
C GLY A 177 -8.84 0.77 2.32
N LEU A 178 -7.53 0.75 2.10
CA LEU A 178 -6.59 -0.17 2.73
C LEU A 178 -5.29 0.51 3.15
N VAL A 179 -4.59 -0.14 4.08
CA VAL A 179 -3.16 0.10 4.32
C VAL A 179 -2.43 -1.22 4.09
N SER A 180 -1.35 -1.17 3.31
CA SER A 180 -0.46 -2.30 3.05
C SER A 180 0.96 -1.95 3.46
N VAL A 181 1.64 -2.86 4.14
CA VAL A 181 2.99 -2.65 4.67
C VAL A 181 3.93 -3.78 4.29
N ALA A 182 5.22 -3.47 4.17
CA ALA A 182 6.23 -4.49 3.95
C ALA A 182 7.54 -4.14 4.65
N GLU A 183 8.31 -5.18 4.95
CA GLU A 183 9.57 -5.15 5.68
C GLU A 183 10.75 -5.51 4.77
N GLY A 184 11.97 -5.16 5.19
CA GLY A 184 13.22 -5.48 4.52
C GLY A 184 13.80 -4.31 3.72
N ASP A 185 14.47 -4.61 2.60
CA ASP A 185 15.01 -3.57 1.72
C ASP A 185 13.89 -2.63 1.24
N PRO A 186 14.03 -1.29 1.40
CA PRO A 186 12.93 -0.35 1.17
C PRO A 186 12.33 -0.39 -0.23
N GLU A 187 13.13 -0.61 -1.29
CA GLU A 187 12.59 -0.70 -2.66
C GLU A 187 11.83 -2.00 -2.90
N THR A 188 12.37 -3.11 -2.41
CA THR A 188 11.70 -4.41 -2.49
C THR A 188 10.41 -4.41 -1.66
N ALA A 189 10.45 -3.81 -0.46
CA ALA A 189 9.29 -3.64 0.41
C ALA A 189 8.21 -2.76 -0.25
N LEU A 190 8.62 -1.67 -0.91
CA LEU A 190 7.71 -0.78 -1.64
C LEU A 190 6.94 -1.56 -2.74
N ARG A 191 7.66 -2.32 -3.57
CA ARG A 191 7.07 -3.17 -4.61
C ARG A 191 6.12 -4.20 -4.01
N ARG A 192 6.54 -4.87 -2.93
CA ARG A 192 5.73 -5.88 -2.23
C ARG A 192 4.45 -5.27 -1.67
N ALA A 193 4.51 -4.12 -1.01
CA ALA A 193 3.33 -3.46 -0.46
C ALA A 193 2.31 -3.07 -1.54
N VAL A 194 2.77 -2.60 -2.72
CA VAL A 194 1.88 -2.33 -3.85
C VAL A 194 1.25 -3.61 -4.39
N LEU A 195 2.04 -4.69 -4.57
CA LEU A 195 1.54 -5.97 -5.08
C LEU A 195 0.53 -6.62 -4.12
N GLN A 196 0.73 -6.50 -2.81
CA GLN A 196 -0.25 -6.93 -1.80
C GLN A 196 -1.57 -6.16 -1.95
N ALA A 197 -1.51 -4.85 -2.14
CA ALA A 197 -2.71 -4.04 -2.37
C ALA A 197 -3.45 -4.45 -3.66
N VAL A 198 -2.71 -4.77 -4.75
CA VAL A 198 -3.29 -5.30 -6.00
C VAL A 198 -3.98 -6.64 -5.76
N ALA A 199 -3.34 -7.57 -5.06
CA ALA A 199 -3.89 -8.89 -4.77
C ALA A 199 -5.19 -8.78 -3.94
N VAL A 200 -5.20 -7.94 -2.91
CA VAL A 200 -6.37 -7.73 -2.04
C VAL A 200 -7.53 -7.06 -2.81
N ASP A 201 -7.26 -6.06 -3.66
CA ASP A 201 -8.29 -5.47 -4.52
C ASP A 201 -8.84 -6.50 -5.52
N THR A 202 -7.99 -7.35 -6.08
CA THR A 202 -8.41 -8.43 -7.00
C THR A 202 -9.36 -9.40 -6.32
N LEU A 203 -9.06 -9.82 -5.09
CA LEU A 203 -9.94 -10.67 -4.28
C LEU A 203 -11.29 -9.98 -4.00
N ALA A 204 -11.27 -8.71 -3.62
CA ALA A 204 -12.48 -7.92 -3.33
C ALA A 204 -13.35 -7.79 -4.59
N ARG A 205 -12.76 -7.42 -5.71
CA ARG A 205 -13.41 -7.27 -7.01
C ARG A 205 -14.10 -8.57 -7.46
N THR A 206 -13.40 -9.68 -7.37
CA THR A 206 -13.95 -10.99 -7.75
C THR A 206 -15.03 -11.44 -6.79
N THR A 207 -14.85 -11.24 -5.49
CA THR A 207 -15.89 -11.54 -4.49
C THR A 207 -17.17 -10.77 -4.77
N LEU A 208 -17.09 -9.47 -5.08
CA LEU A 208 -18.26 -8.66 -5.47
C LEU A 208 -18.90 -9.18 -6.75
N THR A 209 -18.13 -9.53 -7.77
CA THR A 209 -18.64 -10.08 -9.04
C THR A 209 -19.40 -11.40 -8.82
N ILE A 210 -18.87 -12.31 -8.00
CA ILE A 210 -19.55 -13.57 -7.65
C ILE A 210 -20.87 -13.27 -6.95
N ARG A 211 -20.89 -12.35 -5.98
CA ARG A 211 -22.12 -11.97 -5.25
C ARG A 211 -23.15 -11.30 -6.16
N GLN A 212 -22.71 -10.42 -7.06
CA GLN A 212 -23.60 -9.79 -8.06
C GLN A 212 -24.25 -10.83 -8.99
N ALA A 213 -23.55 -11.91 -9.32
CA ALA A 213 -24.08 -13.03 -10.07
C ALA A 213 -24.98 -13.97 -9.24
N GLY A 214 -25.28 -13.65 -7.98
CA GLY A 214 -26.08 -14.48 -7.07
C GLY A 214 -25.29 -15.67 -6.48
N GLY A 215 -23.97 -15.72 -6.68
CA GLY A 215 -23.11 -16.78 -6.16
C GLY A 215 -22.62 -16.50 -4.73
N VAL A 216 -22.08 -17.54 -4.11
CA VAL A 216 -21.41 -17.47 -2.80
C VAL A 216 -19.94 -17.79 -3.01
N PRO A 217 -19.00 -16.87 -2.65
CA PRO A 217 -17.58 -17.15 -2.73
C PRO A 217 -17.20 -18.37 -1.88
N ARG A 218 -16.42 -19.28 -2.45
CA ARG A 218 -15.93 -20.48 -1.75
C ARG A 218 -14.44 -20.33 -1.47
N ALA A 219 -14.07 -20.45 -0.21
CA ALA A 219 -12.66 -20.52 0.17
C ALA A 219 -12.00 -21.79 -0.38
N LEU A 220 -10.71 -21.73 -0.64
CA LEU A 220 -9.88 -22.92 -0.85
C LEU A 220 -9.95 -23.83 0.39
N SER A 221 -9.76 -25.12 0.18
CA SER A 221 -9.51 -26.05 1.27
C SER A 221 -8.12 -25.84 1.86
N ASP A 222 -7.93 -26.27 3.10
CA ASP A 222 -6.60 -26.25 3.74
C ASP A 222 -5.60 -27.13 2.95
N GLU A 223 -6.06 -28.22 2.34
CA GLU A 223 -5.26 -29.09 1.49
C GLU A 223 -4.76 -28.34 0.25
N ASP A 224 -5.65 -27.61 -0.47
CA ASP A 224 -5.29 -26.83 -1.64
C ASP A 224 -4.33 -25.68 -1.25
N LEU A 225 -4.60 -24.98 -0.16
CA LEU A 225 -3.72 -23.92 0.35
C LEU A 225 -2.31 -24.44 0.68
N ALA A 226 -2.22 -25.60 1.31
CA ALA A 226 -0.95 -26.24 1.65
C ALA A 226 -0.19 -26.72 0.40
N ALA A 227 -0.90 -27.10 -0.67
CA ALA A 227 -0.32 -27.55 -1.93
C ALA A 227 0.18 -26.39 -2.81
N LEU A 228 -0.17 -25.13 -2.54
CA LEU A 228 0.32 -23.99 -3.32
C LEU A 228 1.82 -23.80 -3.11
N PRO A 229 2.65 -23.79 -4.17
CA PRO A 229 4.07 -23.56 -4.04
C PRO A 229 4.39 -22.11 -3.69
N ASP A 230 5.50 -21.87 -3.00
CA ASP A 230 6.10 -20.53 -2.96
C ASP A 230 7.06 -20.37 -4.14
N LEU A 231 6.72 -19.48 -5.06
CA LEU A 231 7.56 -19.20 -6.25
C LEU A 231 8.71 -18.23 -5.95
N GLY A 232 8.83 -17.80 -4.69
CA GLY A 232 9.91 -16.93 -4.21
C GLY A 232 9.78 -15.47 -4.64
N GLY A 233 10.59 -14.62 -4.01
CA GLY A 233 10.54 -13.16 -4.20
C GLY A 233 10.83 -12.73 -5.65
N ARG A 234 11.72 -13.43 -6.36
CA ARG A 234 12.04 -13.10 -7.76
C ARG A 234 10.81 -13.18 -8.67
N PHE A 235 9.97 -14.21 -8.51
CA PHE A 235 8.75 -14.32 -9.30
C PHE A 235 7.65 -13.42 -8.75
N ASN A 236 7.35 -13.54 -7.45
CA ASN A 236 6.22 -12.89 -6.83
C ASN A 236 6.38 -11.37 -6.70
N VAL A 237 7.61 -10.85 -6.69
CA VAL A 237 7.88 -9.42 -6.58
C VAL A 237 8.49 -8.86 -7.86
N ASP A 238 9.70 -9.30 -8.26
CA ASP A 238 10.42 -8.62 -9.33
C ASP A 238 9.77 -8.82 -10.71
N THR A 239 9.30 -10.04 -11.01
CA THR A 239 8.67 -10.32 -12.32
C THR A 239 7.30 -9.66 -12.40
N MET A 240 6.50 -9.74 -11.32
CA MET A 240 5.20 -9.08 -11.27
C MET A 240 5.33 -7.56 -11.30
N TRP A 241 6.31 -6.99 -10.60
CA TRP A 241 6.59 -5.56 -10.66
C TRP A 241 6.94 -5.10 -12.07
N ARG A 242 7.82 -5.81 -12.78
CA ARG A 242 8.13 -5.51 -14.20
C ARG A 242 6.89 -5.53 -15.08
N TYR A 243 5.98 -6.45 -14.86
CA TYR A 243 4.70 -6.46 -15.55
C TYR A 243 3.88 -5.21 -15.24
N LEU A 244 3.78 -4.81 -13.95
CA LEU A 244 3.03 -3.60 -13.60
C LEU A 244 3.63 -2.34 -14.24
N LEU A 245 4.94 -2.26 -14.40
CA LEU A 245 5.60 -1.14 -15.10
C LEU A 245 5.15 -1.02 -16.57
N THR A 246 4.78 -2.12 -17.23
CA THR A 246 4.25 -2.07 -18.61
C THR A 246 2.86 -1.44 -18.69
N ARG A 247 2.18 -1.24 -17.57
CA ARG A 247 0.89 -0.57 -17.49
C ARG A 247 1.02 0.95 -17.44
N LEU A 248 2.22 1.46 -17.22
CA LEU A 248 2.49 2.90 -17.28
C LEU A 248 2.37 3.38 -18.73
N PRO A 249 1.82 4.59 -18.94
CA PRO A 249 1.87 5.23 -20.25
C PRO A 249 3.32 5.30 -20.75
N ALA A 250 3.53 5.10 -22.05
CA ALA A 250 4.82 5.39 -22.64
C ALA A 250 5.17 6.85 -22.33
N THR A 251 6.36 7.09 -21.77
CA THR A 251 6.88 8.46 -21.61
C THR A 251 7.00 9.06 -23.00
N ALA A 252 6.22 10.11 -23.24
CA ALA A 252 6.30 10.89 -24.48
C ALA A 252 7.65 11.62 -24.58
#